data_24d24159e141d1ceb2df81f62c8448f0
#
_entry.id   24d24159e141d1ceb2df81f62c8448f0
#
_cell.length_a   1.000
_cell.length_b   1.000
_cell.length_c   1.000
_cell.angle_alpha   90.00
_cell.angle_beta   90.00
_cell.angle_gamma   90.00
#
_symmetry.space_group_name_H-M   'P 1'
#
loop_
_entity.id
_entity.type
_entity.pdbx_description
1 polymer ?
#
loop_
_entity_poly.entity_id
_entity_poly.type
_entity_poly.pdbx_seq_one_letter_code
_entity_poly.pdbx_strand_id
1 'polypeptide(L)'
;PASRLLAGYTICCPGCWGSYPPHRHDDKYEVFIYYGVEPGFGVQLIFDEQREEAYIVRDFDVVLVERGYHPNTSAPVNGLSYFWVMVAKERNKRSFSTVTHPLYRS
;
A
#
# COMPACT_ATOMS: atom_id res chain seq x y z
N PRO A 1 -3.88 -14.75 20.07
CA PRO A 1 -3.35 -13.70 19.22
C PRO A 1 -2.89 -14.22 17.86
N ALA A 2 -2.99 -13.36 16.86
CA ALA A 2 -2.57 -13.70 15.51
C ALA A 2 -1.05 -13.87 15.45
N SER A 3 -0.59 -14.83 14.65
CA SER A 3 0.82 -15.08 14.46
C SER A 3 1.33 -14.54 13.11
N ARG A 4 0.43 -14.15 12.20
CA ARG A 4 0.78 -13.72 10.83
C ARG A 4 0.18 -12.39 10.41
N LEU A 5 -0.85 -11.90 11.09
CA LEU A 5 -1.62 -10.76 10.63
C LEU A 5 -1.20 -9.46 11.32
N LEU A 6 -1.06 -8.41 10.52
CA LEU A 6 -1.04 -7.02 10.94
C LEU A 6 -2.08 -6.28 10.12
N ALA A 7 -2.84 -5.40 10.75
CA ALA A 7 -3.86 -4.65 10.06
C ALA A 7 -3.98 -3.25 10.63
N GLY A 8 -4.39 -2.32 9.78
CA GLY A 8 -4.61 -0.95 10.19
C GLY A 8 -5.31 -0.17 9.09
N TYR A 9 -5.33 1.14 9.22
CA TYR A 9 -5.90 2.00 8.20
C TYR A 9 -5.05 3.25 8.04
N THR A 10 -5.15 3.86 6.86
CA THR A 10 -4.45 5.08 6.51
C THR A 10 -5.45 6.05 5.89
N ILE A 11 -5.34 7.32 6.24
CA ILE A 11 -6.15 8.38 5.67
C ILE A 11 -5.20 9.41 5.06
N CYS A 12 -5.28 9.59 3.74
CA CYS A 12 -4.44 10.55 3.03
C CYS A 12 -5.30 11.71 2.53
N CYS A 13 -4.78 12.92 2.66
CA CYS A 13 -5.44 14.12 2.15
C CYS A 13 -5.48 14.12 0.62
N PRO A 14 -6.37 14.94 0.01
CA PRO A 14 -6.44 15.03 -1.44
C PRO A 14 -5.09 15.37 -2.09
N GLY A 15 -4.70 14.62 -3.10
CA GLY A 15 -3.46 14.84 -3.82
C GLY A 15 -2.20 14.44 -3.09
N CYS A 16 -2.32 13.93 -1.88
CA CYS A 16 -1.16 13.50 -1.09
C CYS A 16 -0.73 12.08 -1.47
N TRP A 17 0.51 11.75 -1.13
CA TRP A 17 1.01 10.40 -1.32
C TRP A 17 0.83 9.58 -0.05
N GLY A 18 0.48 8.32 -0.22
CA GLY A 18 0.41 7.34 0.85
C GLY A 18 1.46 6.24 0.64
N SER A 19 1.71 5.47 1.69
CA SER A 19 2.77 4.45 1.69
C SER A 19 4.09 5.00 1.15
N TYR A 20 4.44 6.19 1.61
CA TYR A 20 5.58 6.94 1.11
C TYR A 20 6.55 7.23 2.27
N PRO A 21 7.88 7.17 2.10
CA PRO A 21 8.58 6.90 0.86
C PRO A 21 8.34 5.46 0.35
N PRO A 22 8.58 5.22 -0.95
CA PRO A 22 8.40 3.88 -1.50
C PRO A 22 9.18 2.82 -0.73
N HIS A 23 8.47 1.79 -0.29
CA HIS A 23 9.03 0.69 0.49
C HIS A 23 8.35 -0.62 0.14
N ARG A 24 8.97 -1.73 0.54
CA ARG A 24 8.43 -3.06 0.29
C ARG A 24 8.58 -3.91 1.55
N HIS A 25 7.78 -4.96 1.61
CA HIS A 25 7.79 -5.96 2.68
C HIS A 25 8.09 -7.32 2.05
N ASP A 26 9.35 -7.69 2.00
CA ASP A 26 9.76 -8.91 1.29
C ASP A 26 9.24 -10.20 1.94
N ASP A 27 8.90 -10.14 3.21
CA ASP A 27 8.41 -11.29 3.98
C ASP A 27 6.90 -11.30 4.19
N LYS A 28 6.15 -10.45 3.48
CA LYS A 28 4.70 -10.31 3.67
C LYS A 28 3.98 -10.11 2.36
N TYR A 29 2.71 -10.53 2.33
CA TYR A 29 1.73 -10.05 1.37
C TYR A 29 0.94 -8.93 2.00
N GLU A 30 0.49 -7.98 1.21
CA GLU A 30 -0.36 -6.89 1.70
C GLU A 30 -1.58 -6.73 0.81
N VAL A 31 -2.71 -6.41 1.45
CA VAL A 31 -3.97 -6.15 0.75
C VAL A 31 -4.41 -4.75 1.14
N PHE A 32 -4.80 -3.95 0.15
CA PHE A 32 -5.41 -2.64 0.35
C PHE A 32 -6.87 -2.69 -0.06
N ILE A 33 -7.74 -2.14 0.78
CA ILE A 33 -9.17 -1.97 0.52
C ILE A 33 -9.47 -0.49 0.64
N TYR A 34 -9.87 0.17 -0.46
CA TYR A 34 -9.99 1.62 -0.52
C TYR A 34 -11.38 2.11 -0.18
N TYR A 35 -11.43 3.30 0.42
CA TYR A 35 -12.69 3.99 0.72
C TYR A 35 -12.43 5.49 0.77
N GLY A 36 -13.51 6.30 0.70
CA GLY A 36 -13.38 7.75 0.76
C GLY A 36 -12.64 8.34 -0.43
N VAL A 37 -12.68 7.67 -1.58
CA VAL A 37 -11.96 8.07 -2.80
C VAL A 37 -12.88 8.87 -3.72
N GLU A 38 -14.11 8.40 -3.92
CA GLU A 38 -15.06 9.04 -4.83
C GLU A 38 -15.58 10.36 -4.28
N PRO A 39 -15.86 11.36 -5.14
CA PRO A 39 -16.00 11.28 -6.60
C PRO A 39 -14.68 11.32 -7.40
N GLY A 40 -13.54 11.41 -6.77
CA GLY A 40 -12.25 11.36 -7.45
C GLY A 40 -11.82 9.92 -7.73
N PHE A 41 -10.52 9.73 -7.86
CA PHE A 41 -9.92 8.41 -8.03
C PHE A 41 -8.55 8.39 -7.37
N GLY A 42 -8.08 7.19 -7.06
CA GLY A 42 -6.72 6.98 -6.60
C GLY A 42 -5.90 6.21 -7.61
N VAL A 43 -4.60 6.19 -7.39
CA VAL A 43 -3.66 5.41 -8.19
C VAL A 43 -2.79 4.62 -7.25
N GLN A 44 -2.80 3.30 -7.40
CA GLN A 44 -1.91 2.41 -6.68
C GLN A 44 -0.79 1.98 -7.61
N LEU A 45 0.44 2.26 -7.21
CA LEU A 45 1.63 1.82 -7.94
C LEU A 45 2.18 0.56 -7.29
N ILE A 46 2.68 -0.35 -8.11
CA ILE A 46 3.45 -1.51 -7.67
C ILE A 46 4.60 -1.67 -8.65
N PHE A 47 5.83 -1.52 -8.17
CA PHE A 47 6.98 -1.60 -9.07
C PHE A 47 8.21 -2.18 -8.38
N ASP A 48 9.03 -2.80 -9.17
CA ASP A 48 10.38 -3.24 -8.79
C ASP A 48 11.29 -3.13 -10.01
N GLU A 49 12.45 -3.75 -9.97
CA GLU A 49 13.42 -3.68 -11.06
C GLU A 49 12.97 -4.38 -12.34
N GLN A 50 11.93 -5.22 -12.24
CA GLN A 50 11.49 -6.06 -13.35
C GLN A 50 10.20 -5.59 -13.99
N ARG A 51 9.34 -4.86 -13.26
CA ARG A 51 8.06 -4.42 -13.80
C ARG A 51 7.49 -3.24 -13.04
N GLU A 52 6.63 -2.51 -13.73
CA GLU A 52 5.94 -1.36 -13.17
C GLU A 52 4.46 -1.50 -13.49
N GLU A 53 3.62 -1.33 -12.47
CA GLU A 53 2.17 -1.45 -12.60
C GLU A 53 1.53 -0.25 -11.93
N ALA A 54 0.44 0.25 -12.54
CA ALA A 54 -0.37 1.32 -12.00
C ALA A 54 -1.85 0.96 -12.15
N TYR A 55 -2.60 1.10 -11.07
CA TYR A 55 -4.01 0.76 -11.04
C TYR A 55 -4.82 1.96 -10.61
N ILE A 56 -5.88 2.28 -11.34
CA ILE A 56 -6.86 3.25 -10.89
C ILE A 56 -7.74 2.56 -9.85
N VAL A 57 -7.89 3.17 -8.69
CA VAL A 57 -8.68 2.59 -7.60
C VAL A 57 -9.81 3.54 -7.20
N ARG A 58 -10.94 2.96 -6.83
CA ARG A 58 -12.14 3.64 -6.37
C ARG A 58 -12.63 2.97 -5.09
N ASP A 59 -13.73 3.49 -4.53
CA ASP A 59 -14.26 2.96 -3.28
C ASP A 59 -14.53 1.46 -3.40
N PHE A 60 -14.08 0.72 -2.40
CA PHE A 60 -14.23 -0.72 -2.24
C PHE A 60 -13.44 -1.57 -3.21
N ASP A 61 -12.56 -0.96 -4.02
CA ASP A 61 -11.59 -1.73 -4.78
C ASP A 61 -10.58 -2.37 -3.84
N VAL A 62 -10.06 -3.50 -4.26
CA VAL A 62 -9.08 -4.28 -3.50
C VAL A 62 -7.86 -4.52 -4.38
N VAL A 63 -6.69 -4.23 -3.86
CA VAL A 63 -5.43 -4.51 -4.55
C VAL A 63 -4.58 -5.41 -3.68
N LEU A 64 -4.10 -6.51 -4.27
CA LEU A 64 -3.17 -7.42 -3.62
C LEU A 64 -1.75 -7.05 -4.01
N VAL A 65 -0.92 -6.80 -3.01
CA VAL A 65 0.51 -6.53 -3.19
C VAL A 65 1.28 -7.74 -2.75
N GLU A 66 1.80 -8.51 -3.70
CA GLU A 66 2.59 -9.69 -3.41
C GLU A 66 4.07 -9.38 -3.29
N ARG A 67 4.51 -8.33 -3.97
CA ARG A 67 5.90 -7.87 -3.95
C ARG A 67 6.00 -6.46 -4.53
N GLY A 68 7.12 -5.80 -4.27
CA GLY A 68 7.44 -4.51 -4.88
C GLY A 68 7.12 -3.32 -4.01
N TYR A 69 7.61 -2.18 -4.43
CA TYR A 69 7.32 -0.89 -3.82
C TYR A 69 5.89 -0.51 -4.21
N HIS A 70 5.15 0.07 -3.26
CA HIS A 70 3.70 0.24 -3.45
C HIS A 70 3.16 1.58 -2.94
N PRO A 71 3.77 2.71 -3.32
CA PRO A 71 3.18 4.01 -2.97
C PRO A 71 1.89 4.25 -3.73
N ASN A 72 1.05 5.12 -3.18
CA ASN A 72 -0.21 5.48 -3.82
C ASN A 72 -0.48 6.97 -3.68
N THR A 73 -1.44 7.46 -4.45
CA THR A 73 -1.86 8.85 -4.42
C THR A 73 -3.28 8.98 -4.92
N SER A 74 -3.85 10.17 -4.81
CA SER A 74 -5.21 10.44 -5.27
C SER A 74 -5.30 11.73 -6.04
N ALA A 75 -6.31 11.82 -6.91
CA ALA A 75 -6.69 13.10 -7.50
C ALA A 75 -7.06 14.09 -6.39
N PRO A 76 -6.75 15.39 -6.56
CA PRO A 76 -7.00 16.37 -5.50
C PRO A 76 -8.48 16.81 -5.45
N VAL A 77 -9.39 15.86 -5.37
CA VAL A 77 -10.84 16.09 -5.25
C VAL A 77 -11.31 15.61 -3.88
N ASN A 78 -11.08 14.35 -3.60
CA ASN A 78 -11.30 13.76 -2.29
C ASN A 78 -9.99 13.11 -1.88
N GLY A 79 -9.91 12.52 -0.73
CA GLY A 79 -8.67 11.90 -0.30
C GLY A 79 -8.52 10.47 -0.82
N LEU A 80 -7.61 9.75 -0.21
CA LEU A 80 -7.46 8.32 -0.40
C LEU A 80 -7.33 7.69 0.98
N SER A 81 -8.33 6.91 1.35
CA SER A 81 -8.28 6.14 2.58
C SER A 81 -8.24 4.66 2.24
N TYR A 82 -7.61 3.87 3.07
CA TYR A 82 -7.59 2.44 2.85
C TYR A 82 -7.33 1.69 4.14
N PHE A 83 -7.94 0.52 4.23
CA PHE A 83 -7.53 -0.50 5.20
C PHE A 83 -6.40 -1.28 4.58
N TRP A 84 -5.39 -1.58 5.37
CA TRP A 84 -4.31 -2.45 4.94
C TRP A 84 -4.24 -3.65 5.86
N VAL A 85 -4.01 -4.80 5.25
CA VAL A 85 -3.82 -6.06 5.96
C VAL A 85 -2.55 -6.70 5.43
N MET A 86 -1.61 -6.96 6.31
CA MET A 86 -0.38 -7.66 5.95
C MET A 86 -0.44 -9.07 6.52
N VAL A 87 -0.02 -10.03 5.70
CA VAL A 87 0.05 -11.43 6.09
C VAL A 87 1.50 -11.89 5.94
N ALA A 88 2.10 -12.31 7.03
CA ALA A 88 3.46 -12.84 6.98
C ALA A 88 3.50 -14.11 6.15
N LYS A 89 4.50 -14.22 5.27
CA LYS A 89 4.69 -15.43 4.45
C LYS A 89 5.10 -16.63 5.32
N GLU A 90 5.76 -16.36 6.43
CA GLU A 90 6.17 -17.37 7.38
C GLU A 90 5.49 -17.15 8.73
N ARG A 91 5.21 -18.25 9.43
CA ARG A 91 4.64 -18.19 10.76
C ARG A 91 5.59 -17.46 11.72
N ASN A 92 5.01 -16.64 12.61
CA ASN A 92 5.74 -15.86 13.61
C ASN A 92 6.66 -14.76 13.05
N LYS A 93 6.49 -14.38 11.78
CA LYS A 93 7.21 -13.28 11.16
C LYS A 93 6.36 -12.01 11.07
N ARG A 94 5.57 -11.75 12.09
CA ARG A 94 4.67 -10.61 12.17
C ARG A 94 5.40 -9.37 12.72
N SER A 95 6.28 -8.81 11.94
CA SER A 95 7.00 -7.60 12.30
C SER A 95 6.85 -6.54 11.20
N PHE A 96 7.04 -5.26 11.56
CA PHE A 96 7.01 -4.16 10.61
C PHE A 96 8.35 -3.97 9.90
N SER A 97 8.91 -5.04 9.38
CA SER A 97 10.13 -4.91 8.60
C SER A 97 9.82 -4.35 7.22
N THR A 98 10.57 -3.33 6.83
CA THR A 98 10.43 -2.69 5.52
C THR A 98 11.79 -2.49 4.88
N VAL A 99 11.80 -2.45 3.54
CA VAL A 99 12.98 -2.08 2.76
C VAL A 99 12.61 -0.84 1.96
N THR A 100 13.22 0.29 2.30
CA THR A 100 12.99 1.55 1.59
C THR A 100 13.76 1.57 0.28
N HIS A 101 13.12 2.08 -0.77
CA HIS A 101 13.76 2.23 -2.07
C HIS A 101 15.04 3.07 -1.92
N PRO A 102 16.17 2.64 -2.51
CA PRO A 102 17.47 3.32 -2.31
C PRO A 102 17.47 4.82 -2.60
N LEU A 103 16.70 5.27 -3.58
CA LEU A 103 16.61 6.69 -3.93
C LEU A 103 16.09 7.54 -2.76
N TYR A 104 15.33 6.97 -1.85
CA TYR A 104 14.65 7.69 -0.76
C TYR A 104 15.28 7.45 0.60
N ARG A 105 16.41 6.77 0.64
CA ARG A 105 17.16 6.61 1.88
C ARG A 105 17.94 7.88 2.17
N SER A 106 17.92 8.29 3.43
CA SER A 106 18.72 9.44 3.88
C SER A 106 20.13 9.02 4.26
#